data_ed4a1b0f0352833e16145906b0f9ceee
#
_entry.id   ed4a1b0f0352833e16145906b0f9ceee
#
_cell.length_a   1.000
_cell.length_b   1.000
_cell.length_c   1.000
_cell.angle_alpha   90.00
_cell.angle_beta   90.00
_cell.angle_gamma   90.00
#
_symmetry.space_group_name_H-M   'P 1'
#
loop_
_entity.id
_entity.type
_entity.pdbx_description
1 polymer ?
#
loop_
_entity_poly.entity_id
_entity_poly.type
_entity_poly.pdbx_seq_one_letter_code
_entity_poly.pdbx_strand_id
1 'polypeptide(L)'
;MKITINDKEYESGKITREKYRSFCETFDSFLKKEAASMVFSDEDLDKMIESIVVVYGNQFTFDEASDALDEIPDILLNFSLINAEILNKSNLQAEKTAKTGKANIITIGGKEYDCGKIGRKKYKAFREVYERLTRPEKQIYTDVELDEMINTIVLVYDNQFTFEEANKSLEDVSEIIFNFGLINANILKKLKDEAAGAKKNLSSQV
;
A
#
# COMPACT_ATOMS: atom_id res chain seq x y z
N MET A 1 -5.18 7.54 -10.10
CA MET A 1 -6.11 8.56 -9.60
C MET A 1 -6.15 9.72 -10.57
N LYS A 2 -7.32 10.33 -10.78
CA LYS A 2 -7.52 11.46 -11.70
C LYS A 2 -8.00 12.68 -10.94
N ILE A 3 -7.61 13.87 -11.40
CA ILE A 3 -8.09 15.16 -10.91
C ILE A 3 -8.31 16.09 -12.10
N THR A 4 -9.28 16.99 -11.99
CA THR A 4 -9.51 18.04 -12.99
C THR A 4 -9.08 19.39 -12.39
N ILE A 5 -8.16 20.06 -13.04
CA ILE A 5 -7.67 21.41 -12.71
C ILE A 5 -7.84 22.27 -13.95
N ASN A 6 -8.60 23.36 -13.84
CA ASN A 6 -8.88 24.31 -14.93
C ASN A 6 -9.35 23.58 -16.22
N ASP A 7 -10.38 22.74 -16.09
CA ASP A 7 -10.99 21.94 -17.19
C ASP A 7 -10.06 20.92 -17.86
N LYS A 8 -8.86 20.70 -17.31
CA LYS A 8 -7.91 19.71 -17.80
C LYS A 8 -7.77 18.55 -16.82
N GLU A 9 -7.88 17.31 -17.34
CA GLU A 9 -7.70 16.09 -16.57
C GLU A 9 -6.21 15.72 -16.45
N TYR A 10 -5.80 15.36 -15.23
CA TYR A 10 -4.45 14.90 -14.90
C TYR A 10 -4.50 13.54 -14.20
N GLU A 11 -3.48 12.71 -14.42
CA GLU A 11 -3.34 11.41 -13.76
C GLU A 11 -2.10 11.36 -12.86
N SER A 12 -2.25 10.86 -11.62
CA SER A 12 -1.14 10.74 -10.67
C SER A 12 -0.06 9.73 -11.12
N GLY A 13 -0.42 8.78 -11.99
CA GLY A 13 0.44 7.66 -12.34
C GLY A 13 0.73 6.76 -11.12
N LYS A 14 1.97 6.26 -11.03
CA LYS A 14 2.46 5.53 -9.84
C LYS A 14 2.62 6.50 -8.67
N ILE A 15 2.18 6.09 -7.49
CA ILE A 15 2.43 6.81 -6.24
C ILE A 15 3.71 6.21 -5.64
N THR A 16 4.84 6.79 -6.03
CA THR A 16 6.15 6.39 -5.52
C THR A 16 6.31 6.75 -4.05
N ARG A 17 7.30 6.16 -3.37
CA ARG A 17 7.61 6.48 -1.96
C ARG A 17 7.87 7.97 -1.72
N GLU A 18 8.51 8.65 -2.66
CA GLU A 18 8.77 10.09 -2.58
C GLU A 18 7.45 10.89 -2.58
N LYS A 19 6.55 10.61 -3.51
CA LYS A 19 5.22 11.22 -3.56
C LYS A 19 4.39 10.91 -2.31
N TYR A 20 4.46 9.67 -1.85
CA TYR A 20 3.71 9.22 -0.67
C TYR A 20 4.25 9.85 0.63
N ARG A 21 5.53 10.13 0.73
CA ARG A 21 6.14 10.80 1.89
C ARG A 21 5.53 12.18 2.12
N SER A 22 5.42 13.00 1.07
CA SER A 22 4.78 14.32 1.17
C SER A 22 3.36 14.23 1.71
N PHE A 23 2.58 13.25 1.22
CA PHE A 23 1.24 12.98 1.74
C PHE A 23 1.27 12.55 3.22
N CYS A 24 2.17 11.63 3.61
CA CYS A 24 2.25 11.12 4.99
C CYS A 24 2.63 12.21 6.00
N GLU A 25 3.58 13.08 5.66
CA GLU A 25 4.01 14.19 6.53
C GLU A 25 2.85 15.14 6.82
N THR A 26 2.08 15.48 5.79
CA THR A 26 0.88 16.31 5.92
C THR A 26 -0.20 15.59 6.72
N PHE A 27 -0.50 14.32 6.39
CA PHE A 27 -1.54 13.53 7.07
C PHE A 27 -1.21 13.31 8.57
N ASP A 28 0.05 13.00 8.90
CA ASP A 28 0.49 12.80 10.30
C ASP A 28 0.37 14.07 11.15
N SER A 29 0.53 15.24 10.53
CA SER A 29 0.31 16.52 11.20
C SER A 29 -1.15 16.71 11.64
N PHE A 30 -2.10 16.19 10.87
CA PHE A 30 -3.54 16.28 11.20
C PHE A 30 -3.97 15.27 12.25
N LEU A 31 -3.42 14.04 12.22
CA LEU A 31 -3.71 13.03 13.25
C LEU A 31 -3.28 13.48 14.65
N LYS A 32 -2.30 14.36 14.73
CA LYS A 32 -1.80 14.93 16.00
C LYS A 32 -2.65 16.09 16.52
N LYS A 33 -3.51 16.68 15.69
CA LYS A 33 -4.46 17.67 16.13
C LYS A 33 -5.59 16.97 16.90
N GLU A 34 -5.91 17.44 18.10
CA GLU A 34 -6.99 16.87 18.89
C GLU A 34 -8.29 16.80 18.08
N ALA A 35 -8.93 15.63 18.09
CA ALA A 35 -10.19 15.38 17.38
C ALA A 35 -11.34 16.36 17.71
N ALA A 36 -11.17 17.19 18.77
CA ALA A 36 -12.15 18.19 19.21
C ALA A 36 -12.17 19.48 18.37
N SER A 37 -11.15 19.74 17.55
CA SER A 37 -11.10 20.94 16.69
C SER A 37 -10.73 20.56 15.27
N MET A 38 -11.67 19.98 14.51
CA MET A 38 -11.53 19.81 13.06
C MET A 38 -11.65 21.17 12.33
N VAL A 39 -10.88 22.14 12.78
CA VAL A 39 -10.73 23.42 12.09
C VAL A 39 -9.35 23.41 11.44
N PHE A 40 -9.32 23.42 10.12
CA PHE A 40 -8.09 23.52 9.35
C PHE A 40 -7.73 25.01 9.23
N SER A 41 -6.46 25.33 9.47
CA SER A 41 -5.92 26.65 9.17
C SER A 41 -5.59 26.78 7.67
N ASP A 42 -5.40 28.00 7.19
CA ASP A 42 -4.95 28.21 5.80
C ASP A 42 -3.67 27.45 5.52
N GLU A 43 -2.70 27.43 6.47
CA GLU A 43 -1.46 26.66 6.35
C GLU A 43 -1.70 25.13 6.22
N ASP A 44 -2.74 24.60 6.85
CA ASP A 44 -3.10 23.18 6.71
C ASP A 44 -3.64 22.87 5.32
N LEU A 45 -4.50 23.75 4.81
CA LEU A 45 -5.07 23.63 3.47
C LEU A 45 -4.00 23.77 2.40
N ASP A 46 -3.07 24.72 2.57
CA ASP A 46 -1.92 24.89 1.68
C ASP A 46 -1.05 23.62 1.61
N LYS A 47 -0.75 23.00 2.75
CA LYS A 47 -0.01 21.73 2.80
C LYS A 47 -0.74 20.58 2.13
N MET A 48 -2.07 20.54 2.21
CA MET A 48 -2.86 19.54 1.47
C MET A 48 -2.74 19.75 -0.03
N ILE A 49 -2.87 20.98 -0.50
CA ILE A 49 -2.72 21.34 -1.92
C ILE A 49 -1.30 21.03 -2.40
N GLU A 50 -0.25 21.39 -1.66
CA GLU A 50 1.12 21.03 -1.97
C GLU A 50 1.30 19.52 -2.11
N SER A 51 0.74 18.73 -1.19
CA SER A 51 0.79 17.27 -1.26
C SER A 51 0.07 16.72 -2.49
N ILE A 52 -1.09 17.28 -2.85
CA ILE A 52 -1.81 16.93 -4.08
C ILE A 52 -0.92 17.21 -5.30
N VAL A 53 -0.32 18.40 -5.40
CA VAL A 53 0.57 18.77 -6.51
C VAL A 53 1.73 17.78 -6.64
N VAL A 54 2.39 17.44 -5.53
CA VAL A 54 3.50 16.47 -5.51
C VAL A 54 3.07 15.08 -5.94
N VAL A 55 1.92 14.59 -5.46
CA VAL A 55 1.39 13.26 -5.81
C VAL A 55 1.06 13.18 -7.31
N TYR A 56 0.59 14.25 -7.91
CA TYR A 56 0.39 14.34 -9.37
C TYR A 56 1.67 14.62 -10.16
N GLY A 57 2.85 14.66 -9.50
CA GLY A 57 4.15 14.81 -10.15
C GLY A 57 4.40 16.20 -10.69
N ASN A 58 3.88 17.22 -10.01
CA ASN A 58 4.02 18.65 -10.38
C ASN A 58 3.54 18.94 -11.82
N GLN A 59 2.48 18.27 -12.27
CA GLN A 59 1.88 18.46 -13.60
C GLN A 59 1.11 19.78 -13.69
N PHE A 60 0.79 20.39 -12.58
CA PHE A 60 0.18 21.70 -12.40
C PHE A 60 0.83 22.38 -11.18
N THR A 61 0.74 23.70 -11.11
CA THR A 61 1.32 24.49 -10.04
C THR A 61 0.42 24.52 -8.80
N PHE A 62 0.97 24.98 -7.66
CA PHE A 62 0.20 25.25 -6.46
C PHE A 62 -0.94 26.26 -6.73
N ASP A 63 -0.63 27.37 -7.42
CA ASP A 63 -1.60 28.43 -7.71
C ASP A 63 -2.75 27.88 -8.56
N GLU A 64 -2.44 27.10 -9.62
CA GLU A 64 -3.47 26.44 -10.45
C GLU A 64 -4.35 25.48 -9.65
N ALA A 65 -3.77 24.74 -8.70
CA ALA A 65 -4.52 23.83 -7.85
C ALA A 65 -5.37 24.58 -6.83
N SER A 66 -4.82 25.63 -6.20
CA SER A 66 -5.51 26.47 -5.24
C SER A 66 -6.70 27.20 -5.85
N ASP A 67 -6.55 27.71 -7.10
CA ASP A 67 -7.63 28.37 -7.82
C ASP A 67 -8.74 27.39 -8.24
N ALA A 68 -8.37 26.15 -8.57
CA ALA A 68 -9.34 25.13 -9.02
C ALA A 68 -10.03 24.38 -7.87
N LEU A 69 -9.39 24.30 -6.69
CA LEU A 69 -9.89 23.68 -5.47
C LEU A 69 -10.21 24.78 -4.44
N ASP A 70 -11.02 25.76 -4.82
CA ASP A 70 -11.34 26.93 -4.00
C ASP A 70 -12.29 26.63 -2.82
N GLU A 71 -12.99 25.50 -2.88
CA GLU A 71 -13.83 25.03 -1.77
C GLU A 71 -13.08 24.06 -0.84
N ILE A 72 -13.15 24.28 0.48
CA ILE A 72 -12.54 23.40 1.50
C ILE A 72 -12.89 21.91 1.30
N PRO A 73 -14.17 21.55 1.04
CA PRO A 73 -14.54 20.16 0.78
C PRO A 73 -13.79 19.52 -0.38
N ASP A 74 -13.46 20.26 -1.44
CA ASP A 74 -12.76 19.75 -2.60
C ASP A 74 -11.29 19.47 -2.28
N ILE A 75 -10.64 20.34 -1.51
CA ILE A 75 -9.28 20.11 -1.00
C ILE A 75 -9.25 18.83 -0.15
N LEU A 76 -10.13 18.73 0.84
CA LEU A 76 -10.20 17.59 1.76
C LEU A 76 -10.50 16.27 1.02
N LEU A 77 -11.43 16.31 0.06
CA LEU A 77 -11.79 15.15 -0.74
C LEU A 77 -10.58 14.66 -1.56
N ASN A 78 -9.96 15.54 -2.35
CA ASN A 78 -8.84 15.16 -3.20
C ASN A 78 -7.63 14.69 -2.39
N PHE A 79 -7.35 15.31 -1.25
CA PHE A 79 -6.31 14.85 -0.33
C PHE A 79 -6.60 13.46 0.24
N SER A 80 -7.82 13.20 0.69
CA SER A 80 -8.22 11.89 1.25
C SER A 80 -8.21 10.77 0.21
N LEU A 81 -8.52 11.08 -1.05
CA LEU A 81 -8.51 10.12 -2.15
C LEU A 81 -7.13 9.52 -2.43
N ILE A 82 -6.03 10.19 -2.04
CA ILE A 82 -4.66 9.66 -2.21
C ILE A 82 -4.51 8.31 -1.50
N ASN A 83 -4.87 8.24 -0.22
CA ASN A 83 -4.78 6.99 0.54
C ASN A 83 -5.78 5.94 0.05
N ALA A 84 -7.01 6.36 -0.28
CA ALA A 84 -8.03 5.47 -0.83
C ALA A 84 -7.56 4.81 -2.13
N GLU A 85 -6.89 5.55 -3.01
CA GLU A 85 -6.35 5.01 -4.27
C GLU A 85 -5.27 3.95 -4.06
N ILE A 86 -4.36 4.17 -3.10
CA ILE A 86 -3.31 3.20 -2.74
C ILE A 86 -3.94 1.89 -2.27
N LEU A 87 -4.91 1.97 -1.36
CA LEU A 87 -5.62 0.81 -0.84
C LEU A 87 -6.44 0.10 -1.92
N ASN A 88 -7.13 0.86 -2.78
CA ASN A 88 -7.91 0.30 -3.90
C ASN A 88 -7.02 -0.43 -4.90
N LYS A 89 -5.87 0.13 -5.28
CA LYS A 89 -4.91 -0.53 -6.16
C LYS A 89 -4.41 -1.84 -5.55
N SER A 90 -4.05 -1.83 -4.27
CA SER A 90 -3.61 -3.03 -3.55
C SER A 90 -4.70 -4.11 -3.55
N ASN A 91 -5.96 -3.75 -3.27
CA ASN A 91 -7.09 -4.68 -3.28
C ASN A 91 -7.37 -5.26 -4.68
N LEU A 92 -7.33 -4.43 -5.73
CA LEU A 92 -7.51 -4.88 -7.11
C LEU A 92 -6.42 -5.89 -7.54
N GLN A 93 -5.17 -5.68 -7.10
CA GLN A 93 -4.09 -6.64 -7.33
C GLN A 93 -4.35 -7.95 -6.59
N ALA A 94 -4.84 -7.88 -5.34
CA ALA A 94 -5.19 -9.06 -4.55
C ALA A 94 -6.28 -9.91 -5.23
N GLU A 95 -7.33 -9.28 -5.76
CA GLU A 95 -8.39 -9.97 -6.51
C GLU A 95 -7.86 -10.64 -7.79
N LYS A 96 -7.01 -9.96 -8.56
CA LYS A 96 -6.39 -10.53 -9.76
C LYS A 96 -5.54 -11.75 -9.42
N THR A 97 -4.73 -11.65 -8.37
CA THR A 97 -3.84 -12.73 -7.93
C THR A 97 -4.62 -13.93 -7.39
N ALA A 98 -5.72 -13.69 -6.65
CA ALA A 98 -6.61 -14.75 -6.20
C ALA A 98 -7.20 -15.56 -7.36
N LYS A 99 -7.57 -14.89 -8.46
CA LYS A 99 -8.10 -15.54 -9.68
C LYS A 99 -7.06 -16.37 -10.41
N THR A 100 -5.78 -15.94 -10.42
CA THR A 100 -4.70 -16.65 -11.12
C THR A 100 -4.11 -17.81 -10.31
N GLY A 101 -4.38 -17.89 -9.01
CA GLY A 101 -3.82 -18.89 -8.11
C GLY A 101 -2.33 -18.72 -7.79
N LYS A 102 -1.69 -17.67 -8.28
CA LYS A 102 -0.24 -17.40 -8.12
C LYS A 102 0.12 -16.62 -6.83
N ALA A 103 -0.58 -16.87 -5.74
CA ALA A 103 -0.37 -16.14 -4.48
C ALA A 103 1.03 -16.28 -3.86
N ASN A 104 1.81 -17.29 -4.26
CA ASN A 104 3.17 -17.56 -3.79
C ASN A 104 4.27 -16.98 -4.69
N ILE A 105 3.91 -16.31 -5.78
CA ILE A 105 4.84 -15.80 -6.78
C ILE A 105 4.89 -14.28 -6.72
N ILE A 106 6.11 -13.72 -6.68
CA ILE A 106 6.37 -12.29 -6.84
C ILE A 106 7.21 -12.07 -8.09
N THR A 107 6.98 -10.95 -8.78
CA THR A 107 7.81 -10.54 -9.92
C THR A 107 8.73 -9.39 -9.51
N ILE A 108 10.04 -9.61 -9.55
CA ILE A 108 11.07 -8.60 -9.26
C ILE A 108 12.00 -8.50 -10.46
N GLY A 109 12.16 -7.29 -11.00
CA GLY A 109 13.04 -7.07 -12.17
C GLY A 109 12.63 -7.89 -13.39
N GLY A 110 11.35 -8.18 -13.56
CA GLY A 110 10.82 -8.99 -14.67
C GLY A 110 10.99 -10.51 -14.50
N LYS A 111 11.52 -10.99 -13.36
CA LYS A 111 11.66 -12.43 -13.04
C LYS A 111 10.63 -12.83 -11.99
N GLU A 112 10.03 -14.00 -12.16
CA GLU A 112 9.14 -14.63 -11.17
C GLU A 112 9.96 -15.39 -10.12
N TYR A 113 9.61 -15.21 -8.85
CA TYR A 113 10.18 -15.88 -7.68
C TYR A 113 9.08 -16.53 -6.87
N ASP A 114 9.31 -17.77 -6.42
CA ASP A 114 8.37 -18.51 -5.55
C ASP A 114 8.88 -18.48 -4.12
N CYS A 115 8.02 -18.11 -3.16
CA CYS A 115 8.38 -18.12 -1.74
C CYS A 115 8.56 -19.54 -1.16
N GLY A 116 8.18 -20.58 -1.90
CA GLY A 116 8.26 -21.96 -1.48
C GLY A 116 7.44 -22.27 -0.22
N LYS A 117 8.02 -23.07 0.69
CA LYS A 117 7.39 -23.34 2.00
C LYS A 117 7.71 -22.24 2.99
N ILE A 118 6.67 -21.66 3.58
CA ILE A 118 6.80 -20.71 4.68
C ILE A 118 6.88 -21.49 5.98
N GLY A 119 8.11 -21.83 6.37
CA GLY A 119 8.37 -22.54 7.63
C GLY A 119 8.24 -21.61 8.85
N ARG A 120 8.27 -22.21 10.07
CA ARG A 120 8.05 -21.49 11.33
C ARG A 120 8.94 -20.26 11.51
N LYS A 121 10.21 -20.29 11.07
CA LYS A 121 11.15 -19.17 11.21
C LYS A 121 10.71 -17.97 10.34
N LYS A 122 10.39 -18.22 9.07
CA LYS A 122 9.88 -17.18 8.14
C LYS A 122 8.55 -16.61 8.65
N TYR A 123 7.64 -17.48 9.07
CA TYR A 123 6.34 -17.08 9.60
C TYR A 123 6.47 -16.19 10.84
N LYS A 124 7.38 -16.53 11.79
CA LYS A 124 7.60 -15.71 12.98
C LYS A 124 8.04 -14.30 12.62
N ALA A 125 9.04 -14.16 11.73
CA ALA A 125 9.54 -12.86 11.30
C ALA A 125 8.46 -12.05 10.58
N PHE A 126 7.69 -12.68 9.67
CA PHE A 126 6.56 -12.04 8.99
C PHE A 126 5.50 -11.58 9.99
N ARG A 127 5.09 -12.44 10.94
CA ARG A 127 4.02 -12.14 11.88
C ARG A 127 4.35 -10.95 12.77
N GLU A 128 5.58 -10.83 13.27
CA GLU A 128 6.03 -9.73 14.13
C GLU A 128 5.84 -8.37 13.44
N VAL A 129 6.15 -8.28 12.13
CA VAL A 129 5.95 -7.07 11.34
C VAL A 129 4.48 -6.90 10.98
N TYR A 130 3.80 -7.96 10.54
CA TYR A 130 2.40 -7.94 10.11
C TYR A 130 1.46 -7.47 11.22
N GLU A 131 1.54 -8.04 12.43
CA GLU A 131 0.68 -7.68 13.58
C GLU A 131 0.84 -6.21 13.98
N ARG A 132 2.01 -5.62 13.79
CA ARG A 132 2.27 -4.22 14.09
C ARG A 132 1.76 -3.27 13.01
N LEU A 133 1.93 -3.65 11.74
CA LEU A 133 1.62 -2.78 10.60
C LEU A 133 0.18 -2.89 10.09
N THR A 134 -0.57 -3.93 10.44
CA THR A 134 -1.95 -4.14 9.96
C THR A 134 -3.01 -3.93 11.05
N ARG A 135 -2.71 -3.11 12.06
CA ARG A 135 -3.69 -2.74 13.08
C ARG A 135 -4.81 -1.88 12.47
N PRO A 136 -6.05 -2.02 12.95
CA PRO A 136 -7.20 -1.29 12.39
C PRO A 136 -7.04 0.25 12.41
N GLU A 137 -6.31 0.77 13.41
CA GLU A 137 -6.01 2.19 13.54
C GLU A 137 -4.90 2.71 12.60
N LYS A 138 -4.18 1.79 11.95
CA LYS A 138 -3.08 2.15 11.05
C LYS A 138 -3.62 2.59 9.69
N GLN A 139 -3.44 3.87 9.38
CA GLN A 139 -3.97 4.46 8.15
C GLN A 139 -2.90 4.73 7.10
N ILE A 140 -1.68 5.04 7.54
CA ILE A 140 -0.54 5.37 6.66
C ILE A 140 0.71 4.62 7.11
N TYR A 141 1.69 4.50 6.21
CA TYR A 141 2.96 3.83 6.48
C TYR A 141 4.11 4.81 6.27
N THR A 142 5.06 4.84 7.22
CA THR A 142 6.32 5.59 7.09
C THR A 142 7.28 4.88 6.15
N ASP A 143 8.32 5.59 5.67
CA ASP A 143 9.39 4.99 4.86
C ASP A 143 10.06 3.80 5.58
N VAL A 144 10.29 3.92 6.90
CA VAL A 144 10.87 2.83 7.71
C VAL A 144 9.97 1.60 7.71
N GLU A 145 8.66 1.78 7.80
CA GLU A 145 7.69 0.68 7.77
C GLU A 145 7.58 0.04 6.38
N LEU A 146 7.69 0.84 5.32
CA LEU A 146 7.77 0.31 3.95
C LEU A 146 9.07 -0.49 3.74
N ASP A 147 10.21 -0.03 4.30
CA ASP A 147 11.46 -0.78 4.29
C ASP A 147 11.34 -2.11 5.04
N GLU A 148 10.67 -2.12 6.18
CA GLU A 148 10.40 -3.35 6.94
C GLU A 148 9.53 -4.33 6.15
N MET A 149 8.51 -3.84 5.42
CA MET A 149 7.71 -4.68 4.53
C MET A 149 8.58 -5.31 3.44
N ILE A 150 9.42 -4.52 2.76
CA ILE A 150 10.32 -5.01 1.71
C ILE A 150 11.32 -6.02 2.28
N ASN A 151 11.97 -5.73 3.41
CA ASN A 151 12.90 -6.66 4.06
C ASN A 151 12.22 -7.97 4.43
N THR A 152 10.97 -7.90 4.90
CA THR A 152 10.18 -9.09 5.24
C THR A 152 9.84 -9.90 3.99
N ILE A 153 9.48 -9.24 2.87
CA ILE A 153 9.27 -9.90 1.58
C ILE A 153 10.56 -10.62 1.16
N VAL A 154 11.70 -9.95 1.15
CA VAL A 154 13.00 -10.54 0.80
C VAL A 154 13.29 -11.78 1.64
N LEU A 155 13.10 -11.70 2.97
CA LEU A 155 13.33 -12.81 3.89
C LEU A 155 12.40 -14.00 3.60
N VAL A 156 11.11 -13.76 3.37
CA VAL A 156 10.12 -14.81 3.09
C VAL A 156 10.44 -15.54 1.78
N TYR A 157 10.99 -14.83 0.81
CA TYR A 157 11.45 -15.38 -0.47
C TYR A 157 12.90 -15.93 -0.43
N ASP A 158 13.42 -16.26 0.77
CA ASP A 158 14.76 -16.87 0.97
C ASP A 158 15.93 -16.05 0.43
N ASN A 159 15.80 -14.71 0.41
CA ASN A 159 16.80 -13.78 -0.15
C ASN A 159 17.15 -14.12 -1.62
N GLN A 160 16.19 -14.59 -2.41
CA GLN A 160 16.36 -14.86 -3.83
C GLN A 160 16.61 -13.59 -4.65
N PHE A 161 16.34 -12.42 -4.09
CA PHE A 161 16.63 -11.08 -4.59
C PHE A 161 17.00 -10.18 -3.42
N THR A 162 17.68 -9.09 -3.69
CA THR A 162 18.11 -8.12 -2.66
C THR A 162 17.01 -7.13 -2.32
N PHE A 163 17.21 -6.39 -1.22
CA PHE A 163 16.34 -5.26 -0.86
C PHE A 163 16.31 -4.21 -1.99
N GLU A 164 17.47 -3.87 -2.56
CA GLU A 164 17.61 -2.87 -3.61
C GLU A 164 16.85 -3.28 -4.89
N GLU A 165 16.93 -4.55 -5.28
CA GLU A 165 16.21 -5.10 -6.44
C GLU A 165 14.69 -5.03 -6.19
N ALA A 166 14.24 -5.40 -4.98
CA ALA A 166 12.83 -5.34 -4.61
C ALA A 166 12.33 -3.89 -4.53
N ASN A 167 13.05 -3.00 -3.87
CA ASN A 167 12.70 -1.59 -3.74
C ASN A 167 12.63 -0.87 -5.09
N LYS A 168 13.53 -1.21 -6.01
CA LYS A 168 13.51 -0.68 -7.37
C LYS A 168 12.35 -1.24 -8.21
N SER A 169 11.96 -2.50 -7.99
CA SER A 169 10.90 -3.15 -8.75
C SER A 169 9.50 -2.80 -8.27
N LEU A 170 9.33 -2.61 -6.95
CA LEU A 170 8.08 -2.25 -6.28
C LEU A 170 8.00 -0.72 -6.11
N GLU A 171 7.97 0.02 -7.23
CA GLU A 171 8.02 1.48 -7.22
C GLU A 171 6.73 2.12 -6.68
N ASP A 172 5.57 1.51 -6.92
CA ASP A 172 4.29 2.00 -6.39
C ASP A 172 4.10 1.47 -4.96
N VAL A 173 3.79 2.36 -4.02
CA VAL A 173 3.56 1.99 -2.61
C VAL A 173 2.46 0.93 -2.48
N SER A 174 1.44 0.96 -3.35
CA SER A 174 0.41 -0.08 -3.39
C SER A 174 0.95 -1.48 -3.69
N GLU A 175 2.01 -1.58 -4.49
CA GLU A 175 2.67 -2.86 -4.80
C GLU A 175 3.42 -3.42 -3.59
N ILE A 176 4.06 -2.56 -2.78
CA ILE A 176 4.73 -2.97 -1.54
C ILE A 176 3.69 -3.53 -0.57
N ILE A 177 2.64 -2.77 -0.30
CA ILE A 177 1.54 -3.15 0.62
C ILE A 177 0.88 -4.45 0.14
N PHE A 178 0.58 -4.54 -1.16
CA PHE A 178 -0.02 -5.72 -1.76
C PHE A 178 0.85 -6.96 -1.57
N ASN A 179 2.12 -6.92 -1.97
CA ASN A 179 3.00 -8.08 -1.91
C ASN A 179 3.28 -8.52 -0.46
N PHE A 180 3.37 -7.57 0.47
CA PHE A 180 3.46 -7.89 1.89
C PHE A 180 2.18 -8.59 2.41
N GLY A 181 1.00 -8.07 2.07
CA GLY A 181 -0.29 -8.68 2.44
C GLY A 181 -0.52 -10.06 1.79
N LEU A 182 0.01 -10.27 0.58
CA LEU A 182 -0.10 -11.53 -0.15
C LEU A 182 0.55 -12.71 0.58
N ILE A 183 1.60 -12.47 1.36
CA ILE A 183 2.24 -13.49 2.20
C ILE A 183 1.22 -14.11 3.17
N ASN A 184 0.42 -13.27 3.84
CA ASN A 184 -0.62 -13.73 4.75
C ASN A 184 -1.72 -14.52 4.01
N ALA A 185 -2.17 -14.01 2.87
CA ALA A 185 -3.18 -14.69 2.05
C ALA A 185 -2.72 -16.10 1.61
N ASN A 186 -1.43 -16.23 1.26
CA ASN A 186 -0.82 -17.51 0.89
C ASN A 186 -0.80 -18.51 2.07
N ILE A 187 -0.44 -18.05 3.27
CA ILE A 187 -0.46 -18.88 4.48
C ILE A 187 -1.88 -19.38 4.76
N LEU A 188 -2.87 -18.48 4.74
CA LEU A 188 -4.27 -18.82 5.01
C LEU A 188 -4.85 -19.79 3.95
N LYS A 189 -4.46 -19.64 2.68
CA LYS A 189 -4.87 -20.54 1.60
C LYS A 189 -4.35 -21.96 1.86
N LYS A 190 -3.06 -22.10 2.14
CA LYS A 190 -2.46 -23.42 2.43
C LYS A 190 -3.13 -24.12 3.60
N LEU A 191 -3.45 -23.40 4.68
CA LEU A 191 -4.18 -23.94 5.82
C LEU A 191 -5.57 -24.47 5.44
N LYS A 192 -6.31 -23.74 4.57
CA LYS A 192 -7.63 -24.17 4.09
C LYS A 192 -7.52 -25.41 3.20
N ASP A 193 -6.54 -25.46 2.31
CA ASP A 193 -6.34 -26.59 1.40
C ASP A 193 -5.96 -27.87 2.16
N GLU A 194 -5.09 -27.77 3.17
CA GLU A 194 -4.71 -28.89 4.05
C GLU A 194 -5.90 -29.38 4.89
N ALA A 195 -6.70 -28.45 5.45
CA ALA A 195 -7.90 -28.81 6.20
C ALA A 195 -8.97 -29.51 5.34
N ALA A 196 -9.11 -29.08 4.08
CA ALA A 196 -10.01 -29.73 3.13
C ALA A 196 -9.52 -31.12 2.72
N GLY A 197 -8.22 -31.30 2.55
CA GLY A 197 -7.58 -32.59 2.27
C GLY A 197 -7.74 -33.58 3.45
N ALA A 198 -7.55 -33.13 4.68
CA ALA A 198 -7.74 -33.95 5.86
C ALA A 198 -9.19 -34.43 6.04
N LYS A 199 -10.19 -33.57 5.75
CA LYS A 199 -11.61 -33.96 5.78
C LYS A 199 -11.96 -35.02 4.73
N LYS A 200 -11.40 -34.95 3.52
CA LYS A 200 -11.61 -35.95 2.48
C LYS A 200 -11.05 -37.32 2.87
N ASN A 201 -9.87 -37.35 3.48
CA ASN A 201 -9.25 -38.60 3.93
C ASN A 201 -10.01 -39.29 5.07
N LEU A 202 -10.63 -38.51 5.97
CA LEU A 202 -11.47 -39.03 7.04
C LEU A 202 -12.81 -39.58 6.50
N SER A 203 -13.40 -38.97 5.46
CA SER A 203 -14.66 -39.43 4.89
C SER A 203 -14.51 -40.64 3.94
N SER A 204 -13.30 -40.98 3.51
CA SER A 204 -13.01 -42.17 2.69
C SER A 204 -12.62 -43.40 3.50
N GLN A 205 -12.56 -43.30 4.83
CA GLN A 205 -12.27 -44.43 5.74
C GLN A 205 -13.50 -44.95 6.49
N VAL A 206 -14.69 -44.46 6.15
CA VAL A 206 -16.01 -44.92 6.61
C VAL A 206 -16.74 -45.57 5.45
#